data_e9ebccd38d9f1e0ad5452325bb5807a4
#
_entry.id   e9ebccd38d9f1e0ad5452325bb5807a4
#
_cell.length_a   1.000
_cell.length_b   1.000
_cell.length_c   1.000
_cell.angle_alpha   90.00
_cell.angle_beta   90.00
_cell.angle_gamma   90.00
#
_symmetry.space_group_name_H-M   'P 1'
#
loop_
_entity.id
_entity.type
_entity.pdbx_description
1 polymer ?
#
loop_
_entity_poly.entity_id
_entity_poly.type
_entity_poly.pdbx_seq_one_letter_code
_entity_poly.pdbx_strand_id
1 'polypeptide(L)'
;MESQAPRQSTLRTAVVSLVTAAIAAVVGFAAVYVTLGRPDNARSPASIAVPGTAAAQEPAKGLPKGPGANPLSRGQMAGFVFRNEPEALPAFKFQDAEGKEHTLADWNGKVLLLNLWATWCLPCRKEMPSLDRLQNEIGSDKFQVLALSVDRKGLEASRKFLEDIKVEKLGLYVDQSARATSDLRVVGLPATLLVDAQGREIGRLLGPAEWDGEDAKRLIRAALE
;
A
#
# COMPACT_ATOMS: atom_id res chain seq x y z
N MET A 1 -35.28 -33.78 53.24
CA MET A 1 -36.10 -32.66 52.81
C MET A 1 -35.41 -31.40 53.32
N GLU A 2 -34.61 -30.77 52.50
CA GLU A 2 -34.00 -29.48 52.84
C GLU A 2 -33.87 -28.61 51.59
N SER A 3 -34.62 -27.55 51.60
CA SER A 3 -34.79 -26.55 50.55
C SER A 3 -33.62 -25.60 50.51
N GLN A 4 -32.89 -25.49 49.41
CA GLN A 4 -31.89 -24.45 49.19
C GLN A 4 -32.35 -23.43 48.12
N ALA A 5 -32.66 -22.26 48.56
CA ALA A 5 -32.50 -20.98 47.88
C ALA A 5 -32.16 -19.94 48.94
N PRO A 6 -31.39 -18.88 48.68
CA PRO A 6 -31.21 -18.09 47.47
C PRO A 6 -29.74 -17.68 47.17
N ARG A 7 -29.29 -17.82 45.96
CA ARG A 7 -28.01 -17.22 45.47
C ARG A 7 -28.22 -15.96 44.58
N GLN A 8 -29.40 -15.44 44.50
CA GLN A 8 -29.68 -14.32 43.54
C GLN A 8 -29.44 -12.92 44.10
N SER A 9 -29.35 -12.73 45.39
CA SER A 9 -29.18 -11.38 45.99
C SER A 9 -27.75 -10.83 45.91
N THR A 10 -26.74 -11.70 46.01
CA THR A 10 -25.33 -11.29 45.96
C THR A 10 -24.88 -10.88 44.56
N LEU A 11 -25.42 -11.48 43.51
CA LEU A 11 -25.06 -11.10 42.12
C LEU A 11 -25.63 -9.71 41.73
N ARG A 12 -26.83 -9.38 42.19
CA ARG A 12 -27.43 -8.07 41.91
C ARG A 12 -26.67 -6.92 42.55
N THR A 13 -26.18 -7.12 43.79
CA THR A 13 -25.42 -6.09 44.50
C THR A 13 -24.05 -5.87 43.85
N ALA A 14 -23.40 -6.92 43.41
CA ALA A 14 -22.11 -6.82 42.74
C ALA A 14 -22.20 -6.13 41.37
N VAL A 15 -23.24 -6.39 40.59
CA VAL A 15 -23.44 -5.76 39.27
C VAL A 15 -23.76 -4.27 39.42
N VAL A 16 -24.59 -3.88 40.37
CA VAL A 16 -24.92 -2.45 40.62
C VAL A 16 -23.66 -1.69 41.06
N SER A 17 -22.83 -2.25 41.92
CA SER A 17 -21.57 -1.62 42.38
C SER A 17 -20.56 -1.44 41.24
N LEU A 18 -20.47 -2.38 40.30
CA LEU A 18 -19.57 -2.30 39.13
C LEU A 18 -20.04 -1.22 38.14
N VAL A 19 -21.34 -1.09 37.92
CA VAL A 19 -21.89 -0.09 37.00
C VAL A 19 -21.72 1.32 37.56
N THR A 20 -21.93 1.54 38.86
CA THR A 20 -21.72 2.86 39.48
C THR A 20 -20.25 3.28 39.48
N ALA A 21 -19.32 2.36 39.67
CA ALA A 21 -17.89 2.65 39.59
C ALA A 21 -17.43 3.03 38.16
N ALA A 22 -17.98 2.36 37.13
CA ALA A 22 -17.68 2.67 35.74
C ALA A 22 -18.18 4.06 35.31
N ILE A 23 -19.37 4.45 35.74
CA ILE A 23 -19.94 5.78 35.44
C ILE A 23 -19.14 6.90 36.12
N ALA A 24 -18.69 6.70 37.37
CA ALA A 24 -17.86 7.68 38.07
C ALA A 24 -16.50 7.89 37.39
N ALA A 25 -15.88 6.83 36.83
CA ALA A 25 -14.63 6.94 36.10
C ALA A 25 -14.77 7.72 34.78
N VAL A 26 -15.85 7.52 34.05
CA VAL A 26 -16.10 8.24 32.78
C VAL A 26 -16.38 9.73 33.03
N VAL A 27 -17.14 10.07 34.04
CA VAL A 27 -17.43 11.48 34.39
C VAL A 27 -16.20 12.20 34.93
N GLY A 28 -15.36 11.50 35.73
CA GLY A 28 -14.08 12.04 36.24
C GLY A 28 -13.08 12.33 35.10
N PHE A 29 -13.00 11.44 34.09
CA PHE A 29 -12.09 11.61 32.96
C PHE A 29 -12.52 12.78 32.06
N ALA A 30 -13.82 12.97 31.84
CA ALA A 30 -14.34 14.09 31.06
C ALA A 30 -14.11 15.45 31.75
N ALA A 31 -14.23 15.53 33.07
CA ALA A 31 -13.98 16.77 33.82
C ALA A 31 -12.52 17.20 33.81
N VAL A 32 -11.57 16.24 33.85
CA VAL A 32 -10.12 16.53 33.75
C VAL A 32 -9.73 17.01 32.34
N TYR A 33 -10.40 16.51 31.28
CA TYR A 33 -10.13 16.91 29.91
C TYR A 33 -10.59 18.33 29.58
N VAL A 34 -11.64 18.80 30.25
CA VAL A 34 -12.19 20.16 30.06
C VAL A 34 -11.39 21.21 30.83
N THR A 35 -10.79 20.84 31.99
CA THR A 35 -10.07 21.80 32.87
C THR A 35 -8.59 21.95 32.56
N LEU A 36 -7.96 20.99 31.87
CA LEU A 36 -6.52 21.02 31.51
C LEU A 36 -6.25 21.57 30.10
N GLY A 37 -7.00 22.54 29.61
CA GLY A 37 -6.69 23.32 28.40
C GLY A 37 -5.89 22.57 27.29
N ARG A 38 -6.38 22.59 26.08
CA ARG A 38 -5.62 22.11 24.91
C ARG A 38 -4.23 22.74 24.89
N PRO A 39 -3.15 21.97 24.71
CA PRO A 39 -1.84 22.56 24.44
C PRO A 39 -1.89 23.19 23.04
N ASP A 40 -1.72 24.51 22.99
CA ASP A 40 -1.55 25.27 21.75
C ASP A 40 -0.19 24.87 21.12
N ASN A 41 -0.22 23.95 20.16
CA ASN A 41 0.92 23.63 19.31
C ASN A 41 1.06 24.64 18.18
N ALA A 42 1.28 25.91 18.55
CA ALA A 42 1.71 26.97 17.65
C ALA A 42 3.16 27.34 17.95
N ARG A 43 4.11 26.47 17.57
CA ARG A 43 5.51 26.85 17.36
C ARG A 43 6.02 26.12 16.13
N SER A 44 6.03 26.81 15.00
CA SER A 44 6.83 26.44 13.85
C SER A 44 8.31 26.40 14.23
N PRO A 45 9.03 25.31 13.96
CA PRO A 45 10.48 25.34 14.04
C PRO A 45 11.03 26.10 12.84
N ALA A 46 11.94 27.03 13.13
CA ALA A 46 12.69 27.81 12.16
C ALA A 46 13.38 26.89 11.13
N SER A 47 13.22 27.22 9.86
CA SER A 47 13.92 26.61 8.74
C SER A 47 15.43 26.82 8.88
N ILE A 48 16.17 25.75 9.12
CA ILE A 48 17.62 25.72 8.91
C ILE A 48 17.83 25.44 7.42
N ALA A 49 18.21 26.43 6.67
CA ALA A 49 18.60 26.30 5.27
C ALA A 49 19.91 25.51 5.19
N VAL A 50 19.87 24.32 4.59
CA VAL A 50 21.05 23.57 4.16
C VAL A 50 21.28 23.92 2.68
N PRO A 51 22.41 24.51 2.30
CA PRO A 51 22.73 24.75 0.89
C PRO A 51 23.30 23.47 0.29
N GLY A 52 22.48 22.74 -0.43
CA GLY A 52 22.86 21.60 -1.24
C GLY A 52 21.95 21.56 -2.46
N THR A 53 22.45 22.10 -3.57
CA THR A 53 21.85 22.08 -4.90
C THR A 53 21.61 20.65 -5.38
N ALA A 54 20.44 20.10 -5.05
CA ALA A 54 19.86 19.04 -5.85
C ALA A 54 19.04 19.74 -6.94
N ALA A 55 19.44 19.57 -8.20
CA ALA A 55 18.69 20.03 -9.34
C ALA A 55 17.25 19.48 -9.22
N ALA A 56 16.29 20.37 -9.04
CA ALA A 56 14.88 20.05 -9.09
C ALA A 56 14.58 19.56 -10.52
N GLN A 57 14.52 18.24 -10.69
CA GLN A 57 14.03 17.64 -11.92
C GLN A 57 12.54 17.96 -12.02
N GLU A 58 12.12 18.51 -13.16
CA GLU A 58 10.74 18.84 -13.44
C GLU A 58 9.84 17.61 -13.23
N PRO A 59 8.66 17.75 -12.59
CA PRO A 59 7.70 16.66 -12.48
C PRO A 59 7.23 16.24 -13.87
N ALA A 60 6.96 14.94 -14.03
CA ALA A 60 6.39 14.38 -15.25
C ALA A 60 5.22 15.28 -15.73
N LYS A 61 5.38 15.85 -16.93
CA LYS A 61 4.51 16.85 -17.49
C LYS A 61 3.21 16.16 -17.87
N GLY A 62 2.12 16.39 -17.14
CA GLY A 62 0.79 15.94 -17.58
C GLY A 62 -0.10 15.23 -16.54
N LEU A 63 0.43 14.71 -15.43
CA LEU A 63 -0.39 14.02 -14.44
C LEU A 63 -1.09 15.01 -13.51
N PRO A 64 -2.43 14.92 -13.34
CA PRO A 64 -3.16 15.73 -12.38
C PRO A 64 -2.71 15.41 -10.95
N LYS A 65 -2.47 16.46 -10.15
CA LYS A 65 -1.95 16.35 -8.78
C LYS A 65 -3.07 16.16 -7.76
N GLY A 66 -2.85 15.27 -6.78
CA GLY A 66 -3.60 15.19 -5.53
C GLY A 66 -4.77 14.22 -5.48
N PRO A 67 -5.24 13.88 -4.26
CA PRO A 67 -6.43 13.08 -4.04
C PRO A 67 -7.67 13.92 -4.33
N GLY A 68 -8.28 13.73 -5.45
CA GLY A 68 -9.48 14.43 -5.89
C GLY A 68 -10.08 13.73 -7.11
N ALA A 69 -11.11 14.29 -7.70
CA ALA A 69 -11.72 13.78 -8.93
C ALA A 69 -10.72 13.88 -10.10
N ASN A 70 -9.67 13.05 -10.07
CA ASN A 70 -8.70 12.95 -11.14
C ASN A 70 -9.37 12.25 -12.33
N PRO A 71 -9.38 12.84 -13.54
CA PRO A 71 -10.01 12.24 -14.72
C PRO A 71 -9.42 10.88 -15.10
N LEU A 72 -8.23 10.53 -14.60
CA LEU A 72 -7.63 9.21 -14.78
C LEU A 72 -8.11 8.18 -13.74
N SER A 73 -8.57 8.61 -12.55
CA SER A 73 -9.17 7.75 -11.51
C SER A 73 -10.65 7.52 -11.80
N ARG A 74 -10.97 6.78 -12.87
CA ARG A 74 -12.34 6.49 -13.29
C ARG A 74 -12.49 5.03 -13.75
N GLY A 75 -13.73 4.57 -13.86
CA GLY A 75 -14.03 3.20 -14.24
C GLY A 75 -13.36 2.20 -13.30
N GLN A 76 -12.61 1.25 -13.84
CA GLN A 76 -11.88 0.26 -13.05
C GLN A 76 -10.73 0.87 -12.23
N MET A 77 -10.23 2.05 -12.62
CA MET A 77 -9.20 2.79 -11.89
C MET A 77 -9.76 3.81 -10.90
N ALA A 78 -11.08 3.79 -10.60
CA ALA A 78 -11.69 4.75 -9.68
C ALA A 78 -11.10 4.73 -8.26
N GLY A 79 -10.55 3.58 -7.83
CA GLY A 79 -9.84 3.42 -6.56
C GLY A 79 -8.36 3.85 -6.58
N PHE A 80 -7.84 4.28 -7.74
CA PHE A 80 -6.46 4.74 -7.84
C PHE A 80 -6.30 6.12 -7.21
N VAL A 81 -5.41 6.24 -6.22
CA VAL A 81 -5.14 7.48 -5.48
C VAL A 81 -3.81 8.06 -5.93
N PHE A 82 -3.85 9.26 -6.51
CA PHE A 82 -2.65 10.00 -6.88
C PHE A 82 -2.01 10.66 -5.66
N ARG A 83 -0.69 10.74 -5.66
CA ARG A 83 0.06 11.60 -4.74
C ARG A 83 -0.11 13.08 -5.12
N ASN A 84 -0.06 13.96 -4.12
CA ASN A 84 -0.02 15.41 -4.38
C ASN A 84 1.23 15.80 -5.17
N GLU A 85 2.36 15.17 -4.80
CA GLU A 85 3.64 15.23 -5.50
C GLU A 85 4.27 13.83 -5.51
N PRO A 86 5.03 13.48 -6.56
CA PRO A 86 5.74 12.20 -6.60
C PRO A 86 6.67 12.05 -5.39
N GLU A 87 6.56 10.95 -4.66
CA GLU A 87 7.29 10.66 -3.43
C GLU A 87 8.36 9.58 -3.66
N ALA A 88 9.60 9.86 -3.29
CA ALA A 88 10.68 8.88 -3.40
C ALA A 88 10.36 7.63 -2.57
N LEU A 89 10.52 6.46 -3.17
CA LEU A 89 10.31 5.19 -2.49
C LEU A 89 11.55 4.83 -1.65
N PRO A 90 11.35 4.20 -0.47
CA PRO A 90 12.46 3.69 0.33
C PRO A 90 13.22 2.59 -0.41
N ALA A 91 14.51 2.49 -0.14
CA ALA A 91 15.33 1.41 -0.68
C ALA A 91 15.03 0.10 0.07
N PHE A 92 14.70 -0.94 -0.65
CA PHE A 92 14.60 -2.31 -0.16
C PHE A 92 15.17 -3.29 -1.19
N LYS A 93 15.48 -4.50 -0.76
CA LYS A 93 16.12 -5.52 -1.59
C LYS A 93 15.16 -6.68 -1.84
N PHE A 94 15.24 -7.23 -3.04
CA PHE A 94 14.50 -8.41 -3.46
C PHE A 94 15.33 -9.21 -4.47
N GLN A 95 14.91 -10.42 -4.82
CA GLN A 95 15.63 -11.31 -5.73
C GLN A 95 14.81 -11.58 -6.99
N ASP A 96 15.51 -11.80 -8.10
CA ASP A 96 14.92 -12.32 -9.32
C ASP A 96 14.82 -13.85 -9.33
N ALA A 97 14.43 -14.42 -10.47
CA ALA A 97 14.28 -15.86 -10.68
C ALA A 97 15.58 -16.66 -10.48
N GLU A 98 16.72 -16.04 -10.69
CA GLU A 98 18.06 -16.61 -10.56
C GLU A 98 18.67 -16.41 -9.16
N GLY A 99 17.94 -15.70 -8.26
CA GLY A 99 18.39 -15.37 -6.92
C GLY A 99 19.32 -14.17 -6.85
N LYS A 100 19.47 -13.42 -7.94
CA LYS A 100 20.26 -12.18 -7.96
C LYS A 100 19.51 -11.09 -7.21
N GLU A 101 20.22 -10.38 -6.34
CA GLU A 101 19.68 -9.26 -5.58
C GLU A 101 19.51 -8.02 -6.45
N HIS A 102 18.37 -7.36 -6.27
CA HIS A 102 17.95 -6.13 -6.92
C HIS A 102 17.41 -5.10 -5.93
N THR A 103 17.38 -3.87 -6.38
CA THR A 103 16.64 -2.75 -5.75
C THR A 103 15.81 -2.06 -6.82
N LEU A 104 14.87 -1.18 -6.44
CA LEU A 104 14.10 -0.41 -7.44
C LEU A 104 14.96 0.50 -8.29
N ALA A 105 16.16 0.88 -7.83
CA ALA A 105 17.10 1.72 -8.58
C ALA A 105 17.59 1.07 -9.88
N ASP A 106 17.54 -0.26 -9.99
CA ASP A 106 17.94 -1.00 -11.20
C ASP A 106 17.00 -0.71 -12.39
N TRP A 107 15.82 -0.14 -12.10
CA TRP A 107 14.83 0.28 -13.10
C TRP A 107 14.77 1.78 -13.31
N ASN A 108 15.71 2.56 -12.80
CA ASN A 108 15.76 3.99 -13.08
C ASN A 108 15.76 4.26 -14.59
N GLY A 109 14.96 5.21 -15.03
CA GLY A 109 14.70 5.51 -16.44
C GLY A 109 13.45 4.84 -17.01
N LYS A 110 12.80 3.94 -16.23
CA LYS A 110 11.54 3.29 -16.62
C LYS A 110 10.40 3.69 -15.68
N VAL A 111 9.22 3.86 -16.25
CA VAL A 111 7.97 3.86 -15.47
C VAL A 111 7.67 2.43 -15.04
N LEU A 112 7.39 2.22 -13.76
CA LEU A 112 7.05 0.90 -13.23
C LEU A 112 5.60 0.84 -12.77
N LEU A 113 4.95 -0.28 -13.05
CA LEU A 113 3.77 -0.72 -12.34
C LEU A 113 4.23 -1.77 -11.31
N LEU A 114 4.57 -1.32 -10.10
CA LEU A 114 5.03 -2.17 -9.00
C LEU A 114 3.83 -2.79 -8.30
N ASN A 115 3.61 -4.08 -8.50
CA ASN A 115 2.52 -4.84 -7.90
C ASN A 115 3.06 -5.74 -6.79
N LEU A 116 2.54 -5.60 -5.56
CA LEU A 116 2.84 -6.48 -4.44
C LEU A 116 1.76 -7.56 -4.32
N TRP A 117 2.20 -8.82 -4.34
CA TRP A 117 1.32 -9.99 -4.34
C TRP A 117 1.87 -11.16 -3.52
N ALA A 118 1.05 -12.20 -3.31
CA ALA A 118 1.49 -13.46 -2.72
C ALA A 118 0.63 -14.63 -3.20
N THR A 119 1.16 -15.86 -3.16
CA THR A 119 0.46 -17.07 -3.64
C THR A 119 -0.80 -17.40 -2.84
N TRP A 120 -0.85 -17.03 -1.57
CA TRP A 120 -2.01 -17.21 -0.70
C TRP A 120 -3.08 -16.12 -0.83
N CYS A 121 -2.76 -15.02 -1.52
CA CYS A 121 -3.68 -13.90 -1.72
C CYS A 121 -4.63 -14.18 -2.89
N LEU A 122 -5.86 -14.59 -2.61
CA LEU A 122 -6.83 -14.95 -3.64
C LEU A 122 -7.14 -13.83 -4.65
N PRO A 123 -7.36 -12.54 -4.24
CA PRO A 123 -7.55 -11.48 -5.21
C PRO A 123 -6.29 -11.20 -6.06
N CYS A 124 -5.08 -11.34 -5.49
CA CYS A 124 -3.84 -11.20 -6.26
C CYS A 124 -3.77 -12.23 -7.40
N ARG A 125 -4.10 -13.49 -7.08
CA ARG A 125 -4.10 -14.59 -8.06
C ARG A 125 -5.01 -14.32 -9.26
N LYS A 126 -6.12 -13.61 -9.03
CA LYS A 126 -7.09 -13.28 -10.09
C LYS A 126 -6.59 -12.20 -11.03
N GLU A 127 -5.78 -11.24 -10.55
CA GLU A 127 -5.30 -10.13 -11.38
C GLU A 127 -4.00 -10.45 -12.14
N MET A 128 -3.21 -11.47 -11.73
CA MET A 128 -1.94 -11.82 -12.39
C MET A 128 -2.06 -12.02 -13.91
N PRO A 129 -3.09 -12.69 -14.46
CA PRO A 129 -3.22 -12.81 -15.92
C PRO A 129 -3.42 -11.46 -16.63
N SER A 130 -4.08 -10.48 -16.00
CA SER A 130 -4.25 -9.13 -16.60
C SER A 130 -2.94 -8.34 -16.57
N LEU A 131 -2.15 -8.49 -15.52
CA LEU A 131 -0.79 -7.92 -15.44
C LEU A 131 0.13 -8.52 -16.51
N ASP A 132 0.03 -9.83 -16.74
CA ASP A 132 0.83 -10.52 -17.77
C ASP A 132 0.46 -10.04 -19.19
N ARG A 133 -0.83 -9.92 -19.48
CA ARG A 133 -1.30 -9.34 -20.75
C ARG A 133 -0.87 -7.89 -20.92
N LEU A 134 -0.97 -7.08 -19.86
CA LEU A 134 -0.48 -5.71 -19.86
C LEU A 134 1.01 -5.64 -20.20
N GLN A 135 1.84 -6.46 -19.52
CA GLN A 135 3.27 -6.52 -19.80
C GLN A 135 3.57 -6.92 -21.23
N ASN A 136 2.82 -7.89 -21.77
CA ASN A 136 2.97 -8.33 -23.17
C ASN A 136 2.58 -7.23 -24.16
N GLU A 137 1.57 -6.40 -23.85
CA GLU A 137 1.01 -5.42 -24.79
C GLU A 137 1.80 -4.11 -24.82
N ILE A 138 2.18 -3.58 -23.64
CA ILE A 138 2.82 -2.25 -23.56
C ILE A 138 4.19 -2.26 -22.85
N GLY A 139 4.68 -3.43 -22.42
CA GLY A 139 6.02 -3.57 -21.88
C GLY A 139 7.08 -3.13 -22.89
N SER A 140 8.06 -2.34 -22.44
CA SER A 140 9.08 -1.73 -23.33
C SER A 140 10.33 -1.36 -22.54
N ASP A 141 11.28 -0.71 -23.20
CA ASP A 141 12.44 -0.07 -22.57
C ASP A 141 12.07 1.08 -21.63
N LYS A 142 10.85 1.64 -21.77
CA LYS A 142 10.33 2.76 -20.96
C LYS A 142 9.30 2.33 -19.91
N PHE A 143 8.74 1.13 -20.00
CA PHE A 143 7.71 0.64 -19.08
C PHE A 143 7.88 -0.83 -18.73
N GLN A 144 7.68 -1.14 -17.45
CA GLN A 144 7.67 -2.53 -16.98
C GLN A 144 6.65 -2.74 -15.85
N VAL A 145 5.96 -3.89 -15.91
CA VAL A 145 5.25 -4.44 -14.76
C VAL A 145 6.26 -5.20 -13.90
N LEU A 146 6.45 -4.77 -12.67
CA LEU A 146 7.30 -5.45 -11.68
C LEU A 146 6.40 -6.12 -10.65
N ALA A 147 6.07 -7.39 -10.90
CA ALA A 147 5.25 -8.18 -10.00
C ALA A 147 6.13 -8.77 -8.88
N LEU A 148 6.17 -8.10 -7.72
CA LEU A 148 6.98 -8.47 -6.57
C LEU A 148 6.19 -9.37 -5.61
N SER A 149 6.55 -10.64 -5.54
CA SER A 149 6.02 -11.56 -4.54
C SER A 149 6.58 -11.24 -3.16
N VAL A 150 5.71 -11.06 -2.19
CA VAL A 150 6.07 -10.92 -0.78
C VAL A 150 5.73 -12.21 0.01
N ASP A 151 5.71 -13.33 -0.68
CA ASP A 151 5.43 -14.63 -0.10
C ASP A 151 6.64 -15.18 0.66
N ARG A 152 6.47 -15.41 1.95
CA ARG A 152 7.52 -15.99 2.79
C ARG A 152 7.91 -17.43 2.43
N LYS A 153 7.09 -18.11 1.59
CA LYS A 153 7.46 -19.41 1.01
C LYS A 153 8.54 -19.29 -0.06
N GLY A 154 8.83 -18.06 -0.50
CA GLY A 154 9.95 -17.73 -1.34
C GLY A 154 9.77 -18.04 -2.82
N LEU A 155 10.91 -18.15 -3.49
CA LEU A 155 11.03 -18.20 -4.94
C LEU A 155 10.30 -19.40 -5.56
N GLU A 156 10.50 -20.59 -5.03
CA GLU A 156 9.92 -21.83 -5.59
C GLU A 156 8.38 -21.84 -5.56
N ALA A 157 7.78 -21.38 -4.47
CA ALA A 157 6.32 -21.30 -4.37
C ALA A 157 5.75 -20.29 -5.36
N SER A 158 6.42 -19.14 -5.51
CA SER A 158 6.01 -18.08 -6.45
C SER A 158 6.18 -18.53 -7.89
N ARG A 159 7.31 -19.18 -8.23
CA ARG A 159 7.58 -19.77 -9.55
C ARG A 159 6.50 -20.77 -9.93
N LYS A 160 6.31 -21.79 -9.09
CA LYS A 160 5.31 -22.82 -9.34
C LYS A 160 3.91 -22.22 -9.56
N PHE A 161 3.53 -21.22 -8.78
CA PHE A 161 2.24 -20.58 -8.94
C PHE A 161 2.11 -19.89 -10.32
N LEU A 162 3.10 -19.10 -10.75
CA LEU A 162 3.06 -18.42 -12.05
C LEU A 162 3.00 -19.43 -13.21
N GLU A 163 3.74 -20.54 -13.11
CA GLU A 163 3.69 -21.65 -14.07
C GLU A 163 2.28 -22.31 -14.11
N ASP A 164 1.70 -22.61 -12.95
CA ASP A 164 0.37 -23.24 -12.84
C ASP A 164 -0.73 -22.37 -13.51
N ILE A 165 -0.63 -21.05 -13.47
CA ILE A 165 -1.58 -20.12 -14.09
C ILE A 165 -1.13 -19.61 -15.47
N LYS A 166 -0.01 -20.13 -16.01
CA LYS A 166 0.53 -19.83 -17.34
C LYS A 166 0.83 -18.34 -17.56
N VAL A 167 1.41 -17.69 -16.55
CA VAL A 167 1.98 -16.34 -16.67
C VAL A 167 3.38 -16.46 -17.27
N GLU A 168 3.62 -15.79 -18.40
CA GLU A 168 4.84 -15.95 -19.20
C GLU A 168 5.65 -14.66 -19.42
N LYS A 169 5.00 -13.50 -19.31
CA LYS A 169 5.59 -12.19 -19.64
C LYS A 169 6.07 -11.42 -18.42
N LEU A 170 5.57 -11.77 -17.22
CA LEU A 170 6.04 -11.17 -15.98
C LEU A 170 7.34 -11.80 -15.54
N GLY A 171 8.33 -10.96 -15.22
CA GLY A 171 9.51 -11.42 -14.49
C GLY A 171 9.14 -11.89 -13.07
N LEU A 172 9.81 -12.94 -12.58
CA LEU A 172 9.64 -13.41 -11.22
C LEU A 172 10.58 -12.65 -10.29
N TYR A 173 10.01 -11.88 -9.37
CA TYR A 173 10.72 -11.16 -8.32
C TYR A 173 10.13 -11.51 -6.96
N VAL A 174 10.99 -11.68 -5.95
CA VAL A 174 10.57 -12.13 -4.62
C VAL A 174 11.29 -11.36 -3.51
N ASP A 175 10.53 -10.77 -2.61
CA ASP A 175 10.98 -10.34 -1.30
C ASP A 175 10.47 -11.33 -0.25
N GLN A 176 11.25 -12.38 0.03
CA GLN A 176 10.90 -13.42 1.01
C GLN A 176 10.82 -12.88 2.43
N SER A 177 11.44 -11.74 2.72
CA SER A 177 11.35 -11.07 4.02
C SER A 177 10.01 -10.38 4.23
N ALA A 178 9.27 -10.11 3.14
CA ALA A 178 8.05 -9.32 3.07
C ALA A 178 8.22 -7.87 3.62
N ARG A 179 9.46 -7.36 3.69
CA ARG A 179 9.76 -6.01 4.17
C ARG A 179 9.21 -4.93 3.26
N ALA A 180 9.15 -5.19 1.95
CA ALA A 180 8.58 -4.26 0.98
C ALA A 180 7.16 -3.79 1.38
N THR A 181 6.35 -4.63 2.04
CA THR A 181 5.01 -4.23 2.50
C THR A 181 5.07 -3.13 3.56
N SER A 182 5.95 -3.25 4.56
CA SER A 182 6.12 -2.24 5.61
C SER A 182 6.82 -0.99 5.08
N ASP A 183 7.88 -1.17 4.30
CA ASP A 183 8.69 -0.09 3.76
C ASP A 183 7.85 0.80 2.82
N LEU A 184 7.00 0.20 1.99
CA LEU A 184 6.07 0.90 1.10
C LEU A 184 4.74 1.29 1.78
N ARG A 185 4.60 1.04 3.10
CA ARG A 185 3.38 1.31 3.88
C ARG A 185 2.12 0.69 3.26
N VAL A 186 2.24 -0.55 2.80
CA VAL A 186 1.15 -1.33 2.23
C VAL A 186 0.44 -2.09 3.34
N VAL A 187 -0.85 -1.83 3.54
CA VAL A 187 -1.66 -2.42 4.62
C VAL A 187 -2.45 -3.67 4.20
N GLY A 188 -2.42 -4.03 2.91
CA GLY A 188 -3.12 -5.19 2.37
C GLY A 188 -2.69 -5.53 0.96
N LEU A 189 -2.98 -6.75 0.50
CA LEU A 189 -2.67 -7.24 -0.84
C LEU A 189 -3.95 -7.50 -1.66
N PRO A 190 -3.89 -7.32 -2.99
CA PRO A 190 -2.79 -6.74 -3.73
C PRO A 190 -2.67 -5.24 -3.51
N ALA A 191 -1.48 -4.71 -3.73
CA ALA A 191 -1.25 -3.27 -3.77
C ALA A 191 -0.37 -2.94 -4.98
N THR A 192 -0.80 -1.98 -5.78
CA THR A 192 -0.09 -1.60 -7.00
C THR A 192 0.25 -0.13 -6.97
N LEU A 193 1.53 0.17 -7.10
CA LEU A 193 2.10 1.51 -7.14
C LEU A 193 2.51 1.84 -8.57
N LEU A 194 2.15 3.03 -9.05
CA LEU A 194 2.70 3.60 -10.28
C LEU A 194 3.91 4.44 -9.91
N VAL A 195 5.06 4.11 -10.46
CA VAL A 195 6.35 4.71 -10.14
C VAL A 195 6.92 5.36 -11.40
N ASP A 196 7.38 6.61 -11.28
CA ASP A 196 7.95 7.34 -12.42
C ASP A 196 9.39 6.86 -12.75
N ALA A 197 9.93 7.37 -13.87
CA ALA A 197 11.28 7.03 -14.32
C ALA A 197 12.40 7.48 -13.35
N GLN A 198 12.09 8.30 -12.34
CA GLN A 198 13.01 8.72 -11.29
C GLN A 198 12.87 7.88 -10.01
N GLY A 199 12.07 6.81 -10.03
CA GLY A 199 11.86 5.93 -8.88
C GLY A 199 10.92 6.51 -7.81
N ARG A 200 10.04 7.46 -8.16
CA ARG A 200 9.10 8.11 -7.24
C ARG A 200 7.69 7.60 -7.47
N GLU A 201 6.96 7.34 -6.40
CA GLU A 201 5.55 6.98 -6.47
C GLU A 201 4.70 8.16 -6.95
N ILE A 202 3.97 7.96 -8.03
CA ILE A 202 2.97 8.89 -8.57
C ILE A 202 1.61 8.69 -7.89
N GLY A 203 1.29 7.43 -7.55
CA GLY A 203 0.05 7.04 -6.91
C GLY A 203 -0.05 5.54 -6.75
N ARG A 204 -1.15 5.08 -6.15
CA ARG A 204 -1.39 3.66 -5.88
C ARG A 204 -2.85 3.25 -5.92
N LEU A 205 -3.07 1.97 -6.14
CA LEU A 205 -4.34 1.30 -5.96
C LEU A 205 -4.17 0.19 -4.93
N LEU A 206 -5.06 0.15 -3.93
CA LEU A 206 -5.15 -0.94 -2.96
C LEU A 206 -6.35 -1.82 -3.33
N GLY A 207 -6.10 -3.09 -3.53
CA GLY A 207 -7.07 -4.05 -4.02
C GLY A 207 -6.84 -4.46 -5.48
N PRO A 208 -7.59 -5.49 -5.96
CA PRO A 208 -7.42 -6.04 -7.30
C PRO A 208 -8.00 -5.13 -8.38
N ALA A 209 -7.41 -5.21 -9.59
CA ALA A 209 -7.92 -4.55 -10.78
C ALA A 209 -7.67 -5.37 -12.05
N GLU A 210 -8.36 -5.00 -13.15
CA GLU A 210 -8.08 -5.48 -14.51
C GLU A 210 -7.07 -4.53 -15.16
N TRP A 211 -5.80 -4.91 -15.13
CA TRP A 211 -4.70 -4.03 -15.52
C TRP A 211 -4.53 -3.88 -17.03
N ASP A 212 -5.01 -4.83 -17.83
CA ASP A 212 -5.03 -4.76 -19.30
C ASP A 212 -6.25 -4.01 -19.86
N GLY A 213 -7.09 -3.43 -19.00
CA GLY A 213 -8.22 -2.59 -19.40
C GLY A 213 -7.79 -1.20 -19.87
N GLU A 214 -8.62 -0.56 -20.72
CA GLU A 214 -8.30 0.76 -21.29
C GLU A 214 -8.15 1.87 -20.24
N ASP A 215 -8.84 1.77 -19.10
CA ASP A 215 -8.69 2.74 -18.03
C ASP A 215 -7.29 2.66 -17.39
N ALA A 216 -6.77 1.45 -17.16
CA ALA A 216 -5.42 1.23 -16.63
C ALA A 216 -4.35 1.65 -17.64
N LYS A 217 -4.50 1.27 -18.92
CA LYS A 217 -3.57 1.66 -19.99
C LYS A 217 -3.52 3.18 -20.19
N ARG A 218 -4.66 3.86 -20.09
CA ARG A 218 -4.70 5.33 -20.15
C ARG A 218 -3.94 5.97 -19.00
N LEU A 219 -4.12 5.44 -17.78
CA LEU A 219 -3.39 5.87 -16.58
C LEU A 219 -1.88 5.72 -16.77
N ILE A 220 -1.43 4.57 -17.26
CA ILE A 220 -0.01 4.25 -17.48
C ILE A 220 0.59 5.11 -18.60
N ARG A 221 -0.12 5.27 -19.73
CA ARG A 221 0.33 6.10 -20.84
C ARG A 221 0.55 7.56 -20.42
N ALA A 222 -0.33 8.10 -19.57
CA ALA A 222 -0.17 9.45 -19.05
C ALA A 222 1.08 9.62 -18.16
N ALA A 223 1.59 8.53 -17.58
CA ALA A 223 2.84 8.54 -16.81
C ALA A 223 4.09 8.39 -17.70
N LEU A 224 3.92 8.02 -18.97
CA LEU A 224 5.00 7.84 -19.94
C LEU A 224 5.27 9.13 -20.77
N GLU A 225 4.37 10.12 -20.71
CA GLU A 225 4.48 11.44 -21.37
C GLU A 225 5.34 12.41 -20.56
#